data_58e38fef6fe4c79a6e58de50661a01f9
#
_entry.id   58e38fef6fe4c79a6e58de50661a01f9
#
_cell.length_a   1.000
_cell.length_b   1.000
_cell.length_c   1.000
_cell.angle_alpha   90.00
_cell.angle_beta   90.00
_cell.angle_gamma   90.00
#
_symmetry.space_group_name_H-M   'P 1'
#
loop_
_entity.id
_entity.type
_entity.pdbx_description
1 polymer ?
#
loop_
_entity_poly.entity_id
_entity_poly.type
_entity_poly.pdbx_seq_one_letter_code
_entity_poly.pdbx_strand_id
1 'polypeptide(L)' 'GVYSLMAVKLSDGNDLSNLPKGIYVVDGKKVMKR' A
#
# COMPACT_ATOMS: atom_id res chain seq x y z
N GLY A 1 5.93 2.05 5.40
CA GLY A 1 5.17 2.77 4.39
C GLY A 1 4.41 1.86 3.45
N VAL A 2 3.60 2.47 2.62
CA VAL A 2 2.77 1.78 1.65
C VAL A 2 3.29 2.06 0.25
N TYR A 3 3.48 1.01 -0.54
CA TYR A 3 3.97 1.12 -1.91
C TYR A 3 3.01 0.43 -2.85
N SER A 4 2.98 0.91 -4.10
CA SER A 4 2.27 0.21 -5.17
C SER A 4 3.07 -1.02 -5.60
N LEU A 5 2.45 -1.87 -6.43
CA LEU A 5 3.15 -3.03 -6.99
C LEU A 5 4.33 -2.63 -7.87
N MET A 6 4.36 -1.39 -8.32
CA MET A 6 5.47 -0.86 -9.13
C MET A 6 6.52 -0.16 -8.28
N ALA A 7 6.50 -0.40 -6.97
CA ALA A 7 7.44 0.16 -5.99
C ALA A 7 7.37 1.67 -5.89
N VAL A 8 6.23 2.26 -6.21
CA VAL A 8 6.01 3.70 -6.05
C VAL A 8 5.45 3.95 -4.66
N LYS A 9 6.13 4.78 -3.87
CA LYS A 9 5.69 5.09 -2.52
C LYS A 9 4.38 5.87 -2.55
N LEU A 10 3.39 5.38 -1.82
CA LEU A 10 2.07 5.98 -1.77
C LEU A 10 1.79 6.68 -0.44
N SER A 11 2.40 6.21 0.63
CA SER A 11 2.19 6.76 1.96
C SER A 11 3.39 6.50 2.84
N ASP A 12 3.72 7.44 3.73
CA ASP A 12 4.80 7.28 4.70
C ASP A 12 4.42 6.35 5.86
N GLY A 13 3.13 6.29 6.19
CA GLY A 13 2.65 5.39 7.22
C GLY A 13 2.25 4.06 6.65
N ASN A 14 1.64 3.21 7.49
CA ASN A 14 1.16 1.90 7.06
C ASN A 14 -0.36 1.87 6.96
N ASP A 15 -0.98 3.02 6.76
CA ASP A 15 -2.42 3.18 6.72
C ASP A 15 -2.94 3.17 5.29
N LEU A 16 -3.86 2.27 4.98
CA LEU A 16 -4.46 2.15 3.66
C LEU A 16 -5.80 2.88 3.55
N SER A 17 -6.28 3.50 4.62
CA SER A 17 -7.65 4.03 4.66
C SER A 17 -7.91 5.12 3.62
N ASN A 18 -6.88 5.87 3.22
CA ASN A 18 -7.00 6.94 2.24
C ASN A 18 -6.78 6.47 0.80
N LEU A 19 -6.59 5.18 0.59
CA LEU A 19 -6.29 4.64 -0.73
C LEU A 19 -7.49 3.86 -1.27
N PRO A 20 -7.68 3.86 -2.60
CA PRO A 20 -8.75 3.04 -3.19
C PRO A 20 -8.45 1.56 -3.04
N LYS A 21 -9.47 0.74 -3.29
CA LYS A 21 -9.27 -0.72 -3.26
C LYS A 21 -8.19 -1.13 -4.24
N GLY A 22 -7.42 -2.13 -3.86
CA GLY A 22 -6.36 -2.63 -4.70
C GLY A 22 -5.34 -3.42 -3.90
N ILE A 23 -4.26 -3.77 -4.57
CA ILE A 23 -3.18 -4.51 -3.94
C ILE A 23 -2.02 -3.55 -3.69
N TYR A 24 -1.49 -3.61 -2.46
CA TYR A 24 -0.40 -2.72 -2.03
C TYR A 24 0.68 -3.53 -1.35
N VAL A 25 1.86 -2.92 -1.21
CA VAL A 25 2.97 -3.50 -0.46
C VAL A 25 3.15 -2.67 0.80
N VAL A 26 3.01 -3.33 1.96
CA VAL A 26 3.15 -2.68 3.27
C VAL A 26 4.22 -3.44 4.05
N ASP A 27 5.27 -2.75 4.47
CA ASP A 27 6.40 -3.34 5.19
C ASP A 27 6.98 -4.55 4.45
N GLY A 28 7.08 -4.46 3.14
CA GLY A 28 7.61 -5.54 2.33
C GLY A 28 6.65 -6.72 2.13
N LYS A 29 5.39 -6.57 2.54
CA LYS A 29 4.39 -7.63 2.39
C LYS A 29 3.26 -7.17 1.48
N LYS A 30 2.79 -8.06 0.63
CA LYS A 30 1.66 -7.77 -0.24
C LYS A 30 0.37 -7.83 0.56
N VAL A 31 -0.41 -6.75 0.50
CA VAL A 31 -1.67 -6.61 1.23
C VAL A 31 -2.76 -6.23 0.25
N MET A 32 -3.90 -6.90 0.31
CA MET A 32 -5.05 -6.57 -0.51
C MET A 32 -6.02 -5.71 0.30
N LYS A 33 -6.38 -4.54 -0.26
CA LYS A 33 -7.40 -3.69 0.32
C LYS A 33 -8.69 -3.85 -0.48
N ARG A 34 -9.76 -4.16 0.22
CA ARG A 34 -11.09 -4.30 -0.38
C ARG A 34 -11.96 -3.09 -0.19
#